data_908d1252226391218ed6c70067546fbd
#
_entry.id   908d1252226391218ed6c70067546fbd
#
_cell.length_a   1.000
_cell.length_b   1.000
_cell.length_c   1.000
_cell.angle_alpha   90.00
_cell.angle_beta   90.00
_cell.angle_gamma   90.00
#
_symmetry.space_group_name_H-M   'P 1'
#
loop_
_entity.id
_entity.type
_entity.pdbx_description
1 polymer ?
#
loop_
_entity_poly.entity_id
_entity_poly.type
_entity_poly.pdbx_seq_one_letter_code
_entity_poly.pdbx_strand_id
1 'polypeptide(L)'
;MSELLDPFITVENVVFRRERRLIYDGISAHVPRGKITAIVGPSGAGKTTLLRLIGGQLIPGSGDIKVDGLVVNQLKRKQLFELRKRMGVLFQSGALFGELSVFDNVAFPLRVHTELDDDLIRLVVLMKLEAVGLRGAFDLMPYELSGGMQRRVALARAIALDPEMIMYDEPFVGQDPIGLGVLLALVKRLNQALDLTSIVVSHDLKETLSIADHVIMMANRVVAFEGTPQAMRGSEDRLVQQFLNGSPDGPVSFHYSAPPLLEVV
;
A
#
# COMPACT_ATOMS: atom_id res chain seq x y z
N MET A 1 27.50 2.10 -7.73
CA MET A 1 26.57 3.09 -8.29
C MET A 1 25.33 2.29 -8.67
N SER A 2 24.27 2.30 -7.87
CA SER A 2 23.02 1.62 -8.21
C SER A 2 22.44 2.30 -9.45
N GLU A 3 22.06 1.52 -10.46
CA GLU A 3 21.23 1.99 -11.56
C GLU A 3 20.06 2.76 -10.95
N LEU A 4 20.00 4.06 -11.22
CA LEU A 4 18.85 4.89 -10.94
C LEU A 4 17.73 4.39 -11.86
N LEU A 5 17.03 3.37 -11.40
CA LEU A 5 15.76 2.96 -12.00
C LEU A 5 14.87 4.20 -11.96
N ASP A 6 14.28 4.55 -13.10
CA ASP A 6 13.32 5.65 -13.24
C ASP A 6 12.21 5.46 -12.17
N PRO A 7 12.14 6.32 -11.11
CA PRO A 7 11.21 6.11 -10.03
C PRO A 7 9.79 6.44 -10.49
N PHE A 8 8.86 5.52 -10.28
CA PHE A 8 7.43 5.80 -10.52
C PHE A 8 6.88 6.80 -9.51
N ILE A 9 7.36 6.72 -8.25
CA ILE A 9 7.01 7.69 -7.21
C ILE A 9 8.28 8.25 -6.59
N THR A 10 8.31 9.56 -6.42
CA THR A 10 9.37 10.27 -5.69
C THR A 10 8.74 11.08 -4.57
N VAL A 11 9.25 10.93 -3.37
CA VAL A 11 8.94 11.73 -2.18
C VAL A 11 10.15 12.60 -1.90
N GLU A 12 10.00 13.93 -1.89
CA GLU A 12 11.11 14.87 -1.79
C GLU A 12 10.92 15.81 -0.60
N ASN A 13 11.73 15.65 0.45
CA ASN A 13 11.78 16.51 1.64
C ASN A 13 10.39 16.79 2.26
N VAL A 14 9.54 15.78 2.31
CA VAL A 14 8.15 15.92 2.75
C VAL A 14 8.09 16.08 4.25
N VAL A 15 7.52 17.20 4.69
CA VAL A 15 7.13 17.44 6.08
C VAL A 15 5.61 17.36 6.18
N PHE A 16 5.12 16.56 7.11
CA PHE A 16 3.68 16.43 7.32
C PHE A 16 3.32 16.45 8.80
N ARG A 17 2.31 17.25 9.15
CA ARG A 17 1.70 17.31 10.48
C ARG A 17 0.24 16.92 10.40
N ARG A 18 -0.19 16.14 11.36
CA ARG A 18 -1.62 15.90 11.60
C ARG A 18 -2.01 16.66 12.85
N GLU A 19 -2.74 17.76 12.68
CA GLU A 19 -3.00 18.71 13.75
C GLU A 19 -1.68 19.23 14.37
N ARG A 20 -1.43 18.98 15.65
CA ARG A 20 -0.20 19.38 16.35
C ARG A 20 0.92 18.34 16.27
N ARG A 21 0.62 17.09 15.85
CA ARG A 21 1.60 16.00 15.82
C ARG A 21 2.38 16.00 14.51
N LEU A 22 3.71 16.11 14.61
CA LEU A 22 4.61 15.92 13.49
C LEU A 22 4.68 14.42 13.16
N ILE A 23 4.33 14.07 11.92
CA ILE A 23 4.35 12.69 11.41
C ILE A 23 5.63 12.46 10.61
N TYR A 24 5.99 13.40 9.72
CA TYR A 24 7.21 13.34 8.93
C TYR A 24 8.02 14.63 9.09
N ASP A 25 9.33 14.49 9.12
CA ASP A 25 10.31 15.55 9.31
C ASP A 25 11.31 15.54 8.14
N GLY A 26 10.84 15.94 6.95
CA GLY A 26 11.67 16.02 5.75
C GLY A 26 12.00 14.66 5.14
N ILE A 27 11.02 13.74 5.03
CA ILE A 27 11.26 12.43 4.44
C ILE A 27 11.50 12.53 2.92
N SER A 28 12.44 11.72 2.43
CA SER A 28 12.67 11.47 1.01
C SER A 28 12.76 9.97 0.76
N ALA A 29 12.12 9.49 -0.32
CA ALA A 29 12.09 8.08 -0.70
C ALA A 29 11.69 7.92 -2.16
N HIS A 30 11.97 6.75 -2.75
CA HIS A 30 11.66 6.42 -4.13
C HIS A 30 10.94 5.08 -4.22
N VAL A 31 9.96 5.00 -5.13
CA VAL A 31 9.30 3.74 -5.49
C VAL A 31 9.66 3.40 -6.93
N PRO A 32 10.47 2.37 -7.18
CA PRO A 32 10.87 1.96 -8.53
C PRO A 32 9.66 1.51 -9.36
N ARG A 33 9.63 1.88 -10.64
CA ARG A 33 8.61 1.47 -11.61
C ARG A 33 8.59 -0.05 -11.81
N GLY A 34 7.39 -0.64 -11.90
CA GLY A 34 7.18 -2.07 -12.18
C GLY A 34 7.64 -3.00 -11.06
N LYS A 35 7.98 -2.49 -9.87
CA LYS A 35 8.50 -3.26 -8.74
C LYS A 35 7.51 -3.29 -7.58
N ILE A 36 7.68 -4.29 -6.71
CA ILE A 36 6.97 -4.37 -5.45
C ILE A 36 7.81 -3.69 -4.37
N THR A 37 7.35 -2.53 -3.89
CA THR A 37 7.97 -1.80 -2.79
C THR A 37 7.24 -2.07 -1.48
N ALA A 38 7.94 -2.60 -0.49
CA ALA A 38 7.46 -2.75 0.87
C ALA A 38 7.68 -1.47 1.66
N ILE A 39 6.62 -0.92 2.27
CA ILE A 39 6.72 0.14 3.27
C ILE A 39 6.49 -0.47 4.64
N VAL A 40 7.54 -0.53 5.44
CA VAL A 40 7.56 -1.18 6.76
C VAL A 40 7.93 -0.19 7.87
N GLY A 41 7.75 -0.59 9.11
CA GLY A 41 8.11 0.23 10.28
C GLY A 41 7.12 0.07 11.43
N PRO A 42 7.44 0.59 12.62
CA PRO A 42 6.61 0.49 13.80
C PRO A 42 5.19 1.03 13.60
N SER A 43 4.26 0.61 14.45
CA SER A 43 2.90 1.20 14.48
C SER A 43 2.99 2.69 14.76
N GLY A 44 2.20 3.47 14.01
CA GLY A 44 2.21 4.94 14.14
C GLY A 44 3.37 5.65 13.42
N ALA A 45 4.25 4.94 12.69
CA ALA A 45 5.31 5.55 11.86
C ALA A 45 4.78 6.36 10.66
N GLY A 46 3.47 6.26 10.36
CA GLY A 46 2.86 7.03 9.29
C GLY A 46 2.60 6.26 7.99
N LYS A 47 2.89 4.98 7.91
CA LYS A 47 2.81 4.19 6.66
C LYS A 47 1.53 4.44 5.83
N THR A 48 0.35 4.29 6.42
CA THR A 48 -0.95 4.62 5.78
C THR A 48 -1.07 6.10 5.42
N THR A 49 -0.45 7.00 6.22
CA THR A 49 -0.43 8.44 5.91
C THR A 49 0.34 8.71 4.61
N LEU A 50 1.44 8.00 4.37
CA LEU A 50 2.20 8.12 3.12
C LEU A 50 1.36 7.68 1.92
N LEU A 51 0.62 6.57 2.01
CA LEU A 51 -0.31 6.15 0.95
C LEU A 51 -1.35 7.24 0.64
N ARG A 52 -1.90 7.87 1.69
CA ARG A 52 -2.89 8.96 1.53
C ARG A 52 -2.31 10.21 0.90
N LEU A 53 -1.06 10.52 1.17
CA LEU A 53 -0.33 11.62 0.53
C LEU A 53 -0.06 11.30 -0.94
N ILE A 54 0.41 10.08 -1.26
CA ILE A 54 0.63 9.60 -2.64
C ILE A 54 -0.69 9.66 -3.43
N GLY A 55 -1.81 9.23 -2.85
CA GLY A 55 -3.14 9.32 -3.47
C GLY A 55 -3.74 10.74 -3.47
N GLY A 56 -3.03 11.75 -2.98
CA GLY A 56 -3.50 13.14 -2.92
C GLY A 56 -4.72 13.36 -2.02
N GLN A 57 -5.00 12.44 -1.07
CA GLN A 57 -6.05 12.61 -0.06
C GLN A 57 -5.62 13.57 1.04
N LEU A 58 -4.31 13.69 1.24
CA LEU A 58 -3.67 14.62 2.15
C LEU A 58 -2.67 15.47 1.36
N ILE A 59 -2.40 16.67 1.85
CA ILE A 59 -1.43 17.60 1.26
C ILE A 59 -0.28 17.76 2.26
N PRO A 60 0.99 17.61 1.86
CA PRO A 60 2.13 17.84 2.75
C PRO A 60 2.22 19.31 3.15
N GLY A 61 2.82 19.59 4.32
CA GLY A 61 3.08 20.94 4.79
C GLY A 61 4.24 21.61 4.01
N SER A 62 5.20 20.80 3.56
CA SER A 62 6.27 21.19 2.62
C SER A 62 6.83 19.96 1.93
N GLY A 63 7.64 20.17 0.90
CA GLY A 63 8.14 19.12 0.02
C GLY A 63 7.13 18.68 -1.01
N ASP A 64 7.55 17.81 -1.92
CA ASP A 64 6.74 17.37 -3.06
C ASP A 64 6.62 15.84 -3.10
N ILE A 65 5.46 15.38 -3.59
CA ILE A 65 5.25 13.99 -3.95
C ILE A 65 4.94 13.94 -5.45
N LYS A 66 5.75 13.20 -6.17
CA LYS A 66 5.58 13.01 -7.62
C LYS A 66 5.14 11.58 -7.88
N VAL A 67 4.18 11.41 -8.76
CA VAL A 67 3.75 10.12 -9.30
C VAL A 67 3.80 10.21 -10.81
N ASP A 68 4.62 9.38 -11.43
CA ASP A 68 4.86 9.39 -12.88
C ASP A 68 5.17 10.82 -13.40
N GLY A 69 6.06 11.53 -12.70
CA GLY A 69 6.44 12.91 -13.01
C GLY A 69 5.43 13.99 -12.62
N LEU A 70 4.20 13.64 -12.23
CA LEU A 70 3.17 14.59 -11.83
C LEU A 70 3.30 14.96 -10.34
N VAL A 71 3.45 16.23 -10.01
CA VAL A 71 3.51 16.72 -8.62
C VAL A 71 2.11 16.71 -8.01
N VAL A 72 1.81 15.67 -7.22
CA VAL A 72 0.46 15.35 -6.70
C VAL A 72 -0.16 16.51 -5.90
N ASN A 73 0.63 17.13 -5.03
CA ASN A 73 0.17 18.21 -4.16
C ASN A 73 -0.07 19.55 -4.89
N GLN A 74 0.24 19.62 -6.20
CA GLN A 74 0.00 20.81 -7.05
C GLN A 74 -1.10 20.55 -8.10
N LEU A 75 -1.63 19.31 -8.20
CA LEU A 75 -2.65 18.96 -9.16
C LEU A 75 -4.00 19.63 -8.85
N LYS A 76 -4.63 20.17 -9.88
CA LYS A 76 -6.03 20.60 -9.80
C LYS A 76 -6.95 19.38 -9.67
N ARG A 77 -8.14 19.59 -9.13
CA ARG A 77 -9.12 18.51 -8.85
C ARG A 77 -9.32 17.55 -10.04
N LYS A 78 -9.50 18.07 -11.26
CA LYS A 78 -9.70 17.24 -12.46
C LYS A 78 -8.48 16.38 -12.76
N GLN A 79 -7.27 16.94 -12.70
CA GLN A 79 -6.02 16.22 -12.93
C GLN A 79 -5.78 15.15 -11.87
N LEU A 80 -6.10 15.44 -10.60
CA LEU A 80 -6.02 14.48 -9.51
C LEU A 80 -6.99 13.32 -9.70
N PHE A 81 -8.21 13.55 -10.22
CA PHE A 81 -9.15 12.49 -10.55
C PHE A 81 -8.60 11.59 -11.68
N GLU A 82 -8.01 12.16 -12.73
CA GLU A 82 -7.40 11.36 -13.81
C GLU A 82 -6.20 10.53 -13.28
N LEU A 83 -5.36 11.12 -12.43
CA LEU A 83 -4.27 10.37 -11.80
C LEU A 83 -4.80 9.20 -10.96
N ARG A 84 -5.87 9.40 -10.18
CA ARG A 84 -6.46 8.35 -9.33
C ARG A 84 -7.06 7.19 -10.12
N LYS A 85 -7.52 7.39 -11.35
CA LYS A 85 -7.96 6.28 -12.23
C LYS A 85 -6.83 5.31 -12.56
N ARG A 86 -5.58 5.81 -12.56
CA ARG A 86 -4.37 5.02 -12.78
C ARG A 86 -3.85 4.33 -11.52
N MET A 87 -4.57 4.47 -10.37
CA MET A 87 -4.19 3.95 -9.07
C MET A 87 -5.25 2.99 -8.53
N GLY A 88 -4.90 1.74 -8.29
CA GLY A 88 -5.70 0.82 -7.50
C GLY A 88 -5.39 0.95 -6.00
N VAL A 89 -6.38 0.76 -5.15
CA VAL A 89 -6.19 0.74 -3.70
C VAL A 89 -6.90 -0.46 -3.09
N LEU A 90 -6.17 -1.29 -2.37
CA LEU A 90 -6.71 -2.34 -1.52
C LEU A 90 -6.60 -1.90 -0.06
N PHE A 91 -7.74 -1.58 0.55
CA PHE A 91 -7.83 -1.20 1.96
C PHE A 91 -7.80 -2.41 2.88
N GLN A 92 -7.36 -2.24 4.11
CA GLN A 92 -7.29 -3.27 5.14
C GLN A 92 -8.60 -4.05 5.35
N SER A 93 -9.75 -3.38 5.30
CA SER A 93 -11.07 -4.00 5.42
C SER A 93 -11.64 -4.53 4.10
N GLY A 94 -10.90 -4.41 2.99
CA GLY A 94 -11.44 -4.63 1.65
C GLY A 94 -12.41 -3.55 1.18
N ALA A 95 -13.13 -2.91 2.09
CA ALA A 95 -14.08 -1.82 1.84
C ALA A 95 -15.08 -2.14 0.69
N LEU A 96 -15.61 -3.37 0.66
CA LEU A 96 -16.67 -3.73 -0.29
C LEU A 96 -17.97 -3.00 0.06
N PHE A 97 -18.73 -2.66 -0.97
CA PHE A 97 -20.10 -2.18 -0.81
C PHE A 97 -20.98 -3.38 -0.40
N GLY A 98 -21.49 -3.38 0.82
CA GLY A 98 -22.26 -4.49 1.38
C GLY A 98 -23.55 -4.78 0.65
N GLU A 99 -24.13 -3.75 0.05
CA GLU A 99 -25.39 -3.78 -0.70
C GLU A 99 -25.23 -4.20 -2.18
N LEU A 100 -23.99 -4.36 -2.65
CA LEU A 100 -23.67 -4.75 -4.02
C LEU A 100 -23.15 -6.17 -4.07
N SER A 101 -23.54 -6.92 -5.11
CA SER A 101 -22.97 -8.24 -5.38
C SER A 101 -21.46 -8.18 -5.62
N VAL A 102 -20.80 -9.33 -5.66
CA VAL A 102 -19.40 -9.44 -6.07
C VAL A 102 -19.21 -8.83 -7.46
N PHE A 103 -20.08 -9.16 -8.40
CA PHE A 103 -20.07 -8.59 -9.74
C PHE A 103 -20.16 -7.07 -9.70
N ASP A 104 -21.15 -6.51 -9.02
CA ASP A 104 -21.39 -5.08 -8.99
C ASP A 104 -20.30 -4.31 -8.26
N ASN A 105 -19.67 -4.90 -7.23
CA ASN A 105 -18.49 -4.33 -6.59
C ASN A 105 -17.34 -4.14 -7.59
N VAL A 106 -17.06 -5.14 -8.44
CA VAL A 106 -15.99 -5.06 -9.46
C VAL A 106 -16.41 -4.19 -10.64
N ALA A 107 -17.68 -4.22 -11.05
CA ALA A 107 -18.25 -3.40 -12.13
C ALA A 107 -18.30 -1.91 -11.77
N PHE A 108 -18.40 -1.56 -10.48
CA PHE A 108 -18.63 -0.19 -10.03
C PHE A 108 -17.64 0.83 -10.62
N PRO A 109 -16.32 0.64 -10.54
CA PRO A 109 -15.37 1.60 -11.13
C PRO A 109 -15.49 1.68 -12.67
N LEU A 110 -15.82 0.58 -13.34
CA LEU A 110 -16.01 0.58 -14.80
C LEU A 110 -17.21 1.44 -15.19
N ARG A 111 -18.36 1.25 -14.52
CA ARG A 111 -19.58 2.04 -14.78
C ARG A 111 -19.40 3.54 -14.49
N VAL A 112 -18.57 3.89 -13.52
CA VAL A 112 -18.36 5.30 -13.12
C VAL A 112 -17.33 6.01 -13.99
N HIS A 113 -16.33 5.28 -14.49
CA HIS A 113 -15.15 5.89 -15.10
C HIS A 113 -14.94 5.56 -16.58
N THR A 114 -15.79 4.73 -17.17
CA THR A 114 -15.71 4.35 -18.58
C THR A 114 -17.07 4.51 -19.27
N GLU A 115 -17.07 4.47 -20.59
CA GLU A 115 -18.28 4.46 -21.45
C GLU A 115 -18.53 3.06 -22.04
N LEU A 116 -18.02 2.00 -21.39
CA LEU A 116 -18.23 0.62 -21.82
C LEU A 116 -19.69 0.23 -21.67
N ASP A 117 -20.21 -0.53 -22.63
CA ASP A 117 -21.52 -1.15 -22.53
C ASP A 117 -21.53 -2.30 -21.51
N ASP A 118 -22.75 -2.75 -21.14
CA ASP A 118 -22.93 -3.76 -20.10
C ASP A 118 -22.30 -5.11 -20.48
N ASP A 119 -22.26 -5.49 -21.74
CA ASP A 119 -21.66 -6.75 -22.20
C ASP A 119 -20.15 -6.73 -22.04
N LEU A 120 -19.50 -5.61 -22.40
CA LEU A 120 -18.08 -5.41 -22.20
C LEU A 120 -17.73 -5.32 -20.71
N ILE A 121 -18.52 -4.59 -19.90
CA ILE A 121 -18.35 -4.55 -18.43
C ILE A 121 -18.42 -5.97 -17.86
N ARG A 122 -19.42 -6.76 -18.30
CA ARG A 122 -19.56 -8.16 -17.85
C ARG A 122 -18.32 -8.98 -18.16
N LEU A 123 -17.80 -8.87 -19.37
CA LEU A 123 -16.59 -9.58 -19.78
C LEU A 123 -15.38 -9.20 -18.93
N VAL A 124 -15.14 -7.89 -18.76
CA VAL A 124 -14.02 -7.37 -17.95
C VAL A 124 -14.14 -7.85 -16.51
N VAL A 125 -15.31 -7.75 -15.88
CA VAL A 125 -15.54 -8.19 -14.50
C VAL A 125 -15.22 -9.67 -14.35
N LEU A 126 -15.73 -10.53 -15.25
CA LEU A 126 -15.45 -11.96 -15.18
C LEU A 126 -13.96 -12.28 -15.35
N MET A 127 -13.24 -11.54 -16.22
CA MET A 127 -11.78 -11.66 -16.35
C MET A 127 -11.05 -11.26 -15.07
N LYS A 128 -11.45 -10.16 -14.43
CA LYS A 128 -10.83 -9.70 -13.16
C LYS A 128 -11.12 -10.66 -12.01
N LEU A 129 -12.32 -11.22 -11.94
CA LEU A 129 -12.69 -12.25 -10.97
C LEU A 129 -11.94 -13.56 -11.21
N GLU A 130 -11.73 -13.95 -12.47
CA GLU A 130 -10.88 -15.10 -12.81
C GLU A 130 -9.45 -14.90 -12.34
N ALA A 131 -8.88 -13.71 -12.56
CA ALA A 131 -7.50 -13.38 -12.14
C ALA A 131 -7.28 -13.57 -10.64
N VAL A 132 -8.32 -13.40 -9.81
CA VAL A 132 -8.27 -13.61 -8.35
C VAL A 132 -8.89 -14.95 -7.90
N GLY A 133 -9.31 -15.81 -8.85
CA GLY A 133 -9.86 -17.14 -8.60
C GLY A 133 -11.27 -17.12 -8.00
N LEU A 134 -12.10 -16.13 -8.34
CA LEU A 134 -13.45 -15.96 -7.79
C LEU A 134 -14.53 -15.81 -8.87
N ARG A 135 -14.27 -16.21 -10.14
CA ARG A 135 -15.26 -16.10 -11.20
C ARG A 135 -16.59 -16.80 -10.86
N GLY A 136 -16.53 -17.95 -10.20
CA GLY A 136 -17.74 -18.70 -9.80
C GLY A 136 -18.54 -18.09 -8.66
N ALA A 137 -18.03 -17.01 -8.03
CA ALA A 137 -18.68 -16.33 -6.92
C ALA A 137 -19.32 -14.99 -7.32
N PHE A 138 -19.46 -14.71 -8.62
CA PHE A 138 -19.82 -13.39 -9.11
C PHE A 138 -21.21 -12.89 -8.67
N ASP A 139 -22.17 -13.82 -8.44
CA ASP A 139 -23.54 -13.49 -8.00
C ASP A 139 -23.68 -13.38 -6.47
N LEU A 140 -22.64 -13.80 -5.69
CA LEU A 140 -22.70 -13.77 -4.24
C LEU A 140 -22.63 -12.35 -3.69
N MET A 141 -23.18 -12.19 -2.49
CA MET A 141 -23.10 -10.94 -1.72
C MET A 141 -21.87 -10.97 -0.80
N PRO A 142 -21.29 -9.81 -0.42
CA PRO A 142 -20.12 -9.76 0.46
C PRO A 142 -20.26 -10.53 1.76
N TYR A 143 -21.44 -10.59 2.38
CA TYR A 143 -21.70 -11.31 3.63
C TYR A 143 -21.70 -12.84 3.47
N GLU A 144 -21.79 -13.35 2.24
CA GLU A 144 -21.69 -14.78 1.92
C GLU A 144 -20.24 -15.25 1.73
N LEU A 145 -19.29 -14.30 1.71
CA LEU A 145 -17.88 -14.57 1.45
C LEU A 145 -17.06 -14.69 2.74
N SER A 146 -16.06 -15.57 2.74
CA SER A 146 -15.01 -15.52 3.76
C SER A 146 -14.20 -14.22 3.67
N GLY A 147 -13.54 -13.82 4.76
CA GLY A 147 -12.71 -12.61 4.77
C GLY A 147 -11.61 -12.60 3.70
N GLY A 148 -11.01 -13.77 3.42
CA GLY A 148 -10.03 -13.93 2.33
C GLY A 148 -10.66 -13.78 0.95
N MET A 149 -11.89 -14.27 0.73
CA MET A 149 -12.62 -14.05 -0.51
C MET A 149 -12.98 -12.58 -0.68
N GLN A 150 -13.47 -11.90 0.37
CA GLN A 150 -13.79 -10.47 0.31
C GLN A 150 -12.57 -9.63 -0.11
N ARG A 151 -11.36 -9.93 0.41
CA ARG A 151 -10.13 -9.24 0.01
C ARG A 151 -9.77 -9.49 -1.46
N ARG A 152 -9.96 -10.71 -1.95
CA ARG A 152 -9.72 -11.03 -3.36
C ARG A 152 -10.72 -10.32 -4.29
N VAL A 153 -11.99 -10.18 -3.89
CA VAL A 153 -12.97 -9.34 -4.62
C VAL A 153 -12.54 -7.87 -4.61
N ALA A 154 -12.10 -7.35 -3.46
CA ALA A 154 -11.62 -5.97 -3.37
C ALA A 154 -10.36 -5.75 -4.23
N LEU A 155 -9.49 -6.76 -4.36
CA LEU A 155 -8.35 -6.74 -5.28
C LEU A 155 -8.83 -6.74 -6.75
N ALA A 156 -9.81 -7.59 -7.12
CA ALA A 156 -10.40 -7.57 -8.47
C ALA A 156 -10.98 -6.19 -8.81
N ARG A 157 -11.67 -5.54 -7.86
CA ARG A 157 -12.16 -4.17 -8.01
C ARG A 157 -11.03 -3.16 -8.16
N ALA A 158 -9.95 -3.29 -7.40
CA ALA A 158 -8.80 -2.38 -7.47
C ALA A 158 -8.08 -2.43 -8.83
N ILE A 159 -8.11 -3.59 -9.52
CA ILE A 159 -7.52 -3.76 -10.87
C ILE A 159 -8.54 -3.61 -12.00
N ALA A 160 -9.79 -3.24 -11.73
CA ALA A 160 -10.84 -3.20 -12.75
C ALA A 160 -10.56 -2.21 -13.88
N LEU A 161 -9.93 -1.07 -13.58
CA LEU A 161 -9.57 -0.02 -14.55
C LEU A 161 -8.18 -0.20 -15.17
N ASP A 162 -7.52 -1.36 -15.02
CA ASP A 162 -6.14 -1.60 -15.47
C ASP A 162 -5.18 -0.49 -14.99
N PRO A 163 -5.05 -0.29 -13.65
CA PRO A 163 -4.21 0.76 -13.12
C PRO A 163 -2.73 0.50 -13.39
N GLU A 164 -1.91 1.54 -13.38
CA GLU A 164 -0.46 1.44 -13.50
C GLU A 164 0.22 1.14 -12.16
N MET A 165 -0.48 1.41 -11.06
CA MET A 165 -0.01 1.09 -9.72
C MET A 165 -1.12 0.61 -8.81
N ILE A 166 -0.71 -0.19 -7.80
CA ILE A 166 -1.61 -0.59 -6.70
C ILE A 166 -0.96 -0.30 -5.36
N MET A 167 -1.74 0.29 -4.46
CA MET A 167 -1.40 0.46 -3.05
C MET A 167 -2.17 -0.54 -2.20
N TYR A 168 -1.47 -1.35 -1.45
CA TYR A 168 -2.01 -2.33 -0.51
C TYR A 168 -1.78 -1.82 0.92
N ASP A 169 -2.85 -1.48 1.63
CA ASP A 169 -2.78 -1.03 3.04
C ASP A 169 -3.12 -2.20 3.97
N GLU A 170 -2.12 -2.81 4.59
CA GLU A 170 -2.20 -3.95 5.50
C GLU A 170 -2.99 -5.14 4.90
N PRO A 171 -2.64 -5.63 3.71
CA PRO A 171 -3.44 -6.63 2.99
C PRO A 171 -3.48 -7.99 3.69
N PHE A 172 -2.49 -8.30 4.52
CA PHE A 172 -2.28 -9.64 5.09
C PHE A 172 -2.94 -9.85 6.46
N VAL A 173 -3.37 -8.79 7.11
CA VAL A 173 -3.93 -8.84 8.48
C VAL A 173 -5.15 -9.76 8.56
N GLY A 174 -5.13 -10.68 9.55
CA GLY A 174 -6.24 -11.59 9.83
C GLY A 174 -6.46 -12.68 8.77
N GLN A 175 -5.45 -12.97 7.94
CA GLN A 175 -5.48 -14.12 7.06
C GLN A 175 -4.96 -15.37 7.79
N ASP A 176 -5.56 -16.52 7.51
CA ASP A 176 -4.96 -17.81 7.85
C ASP A 176 -3.71 -18.06 6.97
N PRO A 177 -2.84 -19.01 7.33
CA PRO A 177 -1.59 -19.25 6.60
C PRO A 177 -1.78 -19.60 5.12
N ILE A 178 -2.87 -20.28 4.76
CA ILE A 178 -3.15 -20.66 3.37
C ILE A 178 -3.63 -19.42 2.59
N GLY A 179 -4.58 -18.66 3.17
CA GLY A 179 -5.09 -17.41 2.60
C GLY A 179 -3.99 -16.36 2.40
N LEU A 180 -3.07 -16.26 3.35
CA LEU A 180 -1.87 -15.42 3.26
C LEU A 180 -1.00 -15.84 2.07
N GLY A 181 -0.66 -17.14 1.96
CA GLY A 181 0.13 -17.64 0.83
C GLY A 181 -0.53 -17.37 -0.54
N VAL A 182 -1.85 -17.55 -0.63
CA VAL A 182 -2.61 -17.23 -1.85
C VAL A 182 -2.52 -15.75 -2.18
N LEU A 183 -2.68 -14.86 -1.20
CA LEU A 183 -2.66 -13.42 -1.43
C LEU A 183 -1.26 -12.92 -1.83
N LEU A 184 -0.20 -13.42 -1.19
CA LEU A 184 1.20 -13.14 -1.57
C LEU A 184 1.47 -13.55 -3.03
N ALA A 185 1.05 -14.76 -3.41
CA ALA A 185 1.20 -15.24 -4.78
C ALA A 185 0.39 -14.39 -5.78
N LEU A 186 -0.81 -13.94 -5.41
CA LEU A 186 -1.63 -13.06 -6.24
C LEU A 186 -0.98 -11.69 -6.43
N VAL A 187 -0.48 -11.05 -5.38
CA VAL A 187 0.23 -9.75 -5.47
C VAL A 187 1.40 -9.86 -6.45
N LYS A 188 2.23 -10.90 -6.30
CA LYS A 188 3.39 -11.14 -7.17
C LYS A 188 2.98 -11.41 -8.62
N ARG A 189 1.99 -12.27 -8.82
CA ARG A 189 1.49 -12.62 -10.16
C ARG A 189 0.88 -11.42 -10.89
N LEU A 190 0.06 -10.62 -10.20
CA LEU A 190 -0.56 -9.43 -10.79
C LEU A 190 0.48 -8.36 -11.11
N ASN A 191 1.46 -8.13 -10.23
CA ASN A 191 2.55 -7.21 -10.49
C ASN A 191 3.29 -7.59 -11.78
N GLN A 192 3.65 -8.87 -11.95
CA GLN A 192 4.37 -9.36 -13.11
C GLN A 192 3.51 -9.39 -14.40
N ALA A 193 2.24 -9.83 -14.28
CA ALA A 193 1.38 -10.00 -15.45
C ALA A 193 0.87 -8.68 -16.04
N LEU A 194 0.72 -7.65 -15.21
CA LEU A 194 0.18 -6.35 -15.58
C LEU A 194 1.24 -5.23 -15.56
N ASP A 195 2.51 -5.57 -15.35
CA ASP A 195 3.64 -4.62 -15.20
C ASP A 195 3.35 -3.50 -14.18
N LEU A 196 2.74 -3.87 -13.05
CA LEU A 196 2.29 -2.92 -12.05
C LEU A 196 3.42 -2.41 -11.18
N THR A 197 3.36 -1.13 -10.82
CA THR A 197 4.09 -0.63 -9.65
C THR A 197 3.26 -0.90 -8.41
N SER A 198 3.79 -1.67 -7.45
CA SER A 198 3.07 -2.09 -6.25
C SER A 198 3.69 -1.52 -4.99
N ILE A 199 2.86 -0.94 -4.11
CA ILE A 199 3.27 -0.54 -2.76
C ILE A 199 2.51 -1.43 -1.77
N VAL A 200 3.24 -2.11 -0.90
CA VAL A 200 2.66 -2.95 0.16
C VAL A 200 3.05 -2.37 1.51
N VAL A 201 2.09 -1.79 2.20
CA VAL A 201 2.23 -1.40 3.61
C VAL A 201 1.86 -2.59 4.46
N SER A 202 2.78 -3.06 5.30
CA SER A 202 2.50 -4.16 6.23
C SER A 202 3.41 -4.11 7.47
N HIS A 203 2.94 -4.73 8.54
CA HIS A 203 3.75 -5.06 9.72
C HIS A 203 4.19 -6.54 9.72
N ASP A 204 3.65 -7.37 8.83
CA ASP A 204 4.07 -8.77 8.61
C ASP A 204 5.36 -8.78 7.77
N LEU A 205 6.47 -8.53 8.46
CA LEU A 205 7.76 -8.23 7.83
C LEU A 205 8.28 -9.37 6.97
N LYS A 206 8.29 -10.61 7.52
CA LYS A 206 8.84 -11.79 6.87
C LYS A 206 8.15 -12.07 5.53
N GLU A 207 6.83 -12.05 5.55
CA GLU A 207 5.97 -12.31 4.41
C GLU A 207 6.12 -11.22 3.35
N THR A 208 6.05 -9.96 3.77
CA THR A 208 6.18 -8.81 2.87
C THR A 208 7.55 -8.77 2.20
N LEU A 209 8.64 -8.99 2.94
CA LEU A 209 10.00 -9.06 2.40
C LEU A 209 10.23 -10.26 1.46
N SER A 210 9.36 -11.27 1.48
CA SER A 210 9.48 -12.44 0.60
C SER A 210 9.05 -12.13 -0.85
N ILE A 211 8.22 -11.11 -1.03
CA ILE A 211 7.71 -10.71 -2.35
C ILE A 211 8.24 -9.35 -2.82
N ALA A 212 8.85 -8.56 -1.93
CA ALA A 212 9.34 -7.22 -2.24
C ALA A 212 10.64 -7.24 -3.05
N ASP A 213 10.75 -6.30 -3.99
CA ASP A 213 11.98 -5.96 -4.71
C ASP A 213 12.72 -4.80 -4.03
N HIS A 214 11.97 -3.91 -3.40
CA HIS A 214 12.46 -2.69 -2.74
C HIS A 214 11.78 -2.52 -1.38
N VAL A 215 12.46 -1.87 -0.43
CA VAL A 215 11.99 -1.66 0.94
C VAL A 215 12.26 -0.23 1.36
N ILE A 216 11.25 0.40 1.94
CA ILE A 216 11.32 1.69 2.63
C ILE A 216 10.93 1.44 4.09
N MET A 217 11.86 1.59 5.02
CA MET A 217 11.57 1.50 6.45
C MET A 217 11.38 2.90 7.04
N MET A 218 10.22 3.12 7.63
CA MET A 218 9.88 4.37 8.29
C MET A 218 9.97 4.21 9.80
N ALA A 219 10.74 5.06 10.46
CA ALA A 219 10.80 5.13 11.92
C ALA A 219 11.21 6.53 12.35
N ASN A 220 10.88 6.92 13.58
CA ASN A 220 11.30 8.20 14.17
C ASN A 220 11.02 9.43 13.25
N ARG A 221 9.94 9.39 12.45
CA ARG A 221 9.50 10.46 11.53
C ARG A 221 10.37 10.63 10.28
N VAL A 222 11.33 9.75 10.05
CA VAL A 222 12.23 9.75 8.89
C VAL A 222 12.18 8.41 8.15
N VAL A 223 12.76 8.36 6.96
CA VAL A 223 13.10 7.10 6.29
C VAL A 223 14.38 6.58 6.93
N ALA A 224 14.24 5.52 7.72
CA ALA A 224 15.36 4.92 8.45
C ALA A 224 16.20 3.97 7.59
N PHE A 225 15.59 3.40 6.55
CA PHE A 225 16.27 2.54 5.58
C PHE A 225 15.54 2.60 4.24
N GLU A 226 16.32 2.59 3.15
CA GLU A 226 15.82 2.41 1.79
C GLU A 226 16.79 1.52 1.02
N GLY A 227 16.28 0.49 0.34
CA GLY A 227 17.12 -0.44 -0.42
C GLY A 227 16.43 -1.77 -0.73
N THR A 228 17.23 -2.79 -1.07
CA THR A 228 16.69 -4.14 -1.31
C THR A 228 16.42 -4.89 0.01
N PRO A 229 15.53 -5.92 0.00
CA PRO A 229 15.34 -6.80 1.15
C PRO A 229 16.64 -7.45 1.65
N GLN A 230 17.56 -7.79 0.74
CA GLN A 230 18.86 -8.37 1.10
C GLN A 230 19.75 -7.35 1.81
N ALA A 231 19.81 -6.11 1.30
CA ALA A 231 20.55 -5.02 1.95
C ALA A 231 19.98 -4.71 3.34
N MET A 232 18.66 -4.75 3.51
CA MET A 232 18.02 -4.57 4.80
C MET A 232 18.42 -5.65 5.81
N ARG A 233 18.42 -6.92 5.39
CA ARG A 233 18.84 -8.05 6.25
C ARG A 233 20.31 -7.99 6.65
N GLY A 234 21.16 -7.49 5.76
CA GLY A 234 22.61 -7.29 6.01
C GLY A 234 22.98 -5.97 6.67
N SER A 235 22.00 -5.12 7.01
CA SER A 235 22.26 -3.84 7.64
C SER A 235 22.79 -4.02 9.06
N GLU A 236 23.83 -3.25 9.42
CA GLU A 236 24.37 -3.17 10.79
C GLU A 236 23.69 -2.09 11.63
N ASP A 237 22.75 -1.33 11.04
CA ASP A 237 22.02 -0.29 11.76
C ASP A 237 21.16 -0.90 12.88
N ARG A 238 21.33 -0.42 14.10
CA ARG A 238 20.69 -0.97 15.30
C ARG A 238 19.15 -0.85 15.24
N LEU A 239 18.62 0.18 14.62
CA LEU A 239 17.18 0.39 14.47
C LEU A 239 16.59 -0.62 13.48
N VAL A 240 17.28 -0.84 12.34
CA VAL A 240 16.90 -1.83 11.34
C VAL A 240 16.93 -3.23 11.95
N GLN A 241 18.00 -3.56 12.70
CA GLN A 241 18.15 -4.86 13.35
C GLN A 241 17.11 -5.08 14.46
N GLN A 242 16.82 -4.06 15.27
CA GLN A 242 15.73 -4.12 16.25
C GLN A 242 14.41 -4.48 15.60
N PHE A 243 14.08 -3.82 14.48
CA PHE A 243 12.82 -4.03 13.76
C PHE A 243 12.77 -5.41 13.10
N LEU A 244 13.87 -5.86 12.47
CA LEU A 244 13.96 -7.19 11.83
C LEU A 244 13.79 -8.34 12.83
N ASN A 245 14.38 -8.19 14.00
CA ASN A 245 14.41 -9.25 15.03
C ASN A 245 13.24 -9.15 16.03
N GLY A 246 12.45 -8.06 15.97
CA GLY A 246 11.38 -7.80 16.95
C GLY A 246 11.93 -7.63 18.38
N SER A 247 13.17 -7.11 18.52
CA SER A 247 13.81 -6.99 19.83
C SER A 247 13.11 -5.93 20.67
N PRO A 248 12.76 -6.22 21.95
CA PRO A 248 12.11 -5.24 22.82
C PRO A 248 13.05 -4.08 23.17
N ASP A 249 14.35 -4.35 23.24
CA ASP A 249 15.39 -3.37 23.57
C ASP A 249 16.04 -2.85 22.29
N GLY A 250 16.19 -1.51 22.19
CA GLY A 250 16.84 -0.88 21.05
C GLY A 250 16.48 0.61 20.90
N PRO A 251 16.83 1.22 19.76
CA PRO A 251 16.57 2.63 19.48
C PRO A 251 15.09 3.04 19.53
N VAL A 252 14.16 2.13 19.25
CA VAL A 252 12.72 2.34 19.47
C VAL A 252 12.42 1.96 20.92
N SER A 253 12.15 2.96 21.76
CA SER A 253 11.88 2.75 23.17
C SER A 253 10.53 2.08 23.39
N PHE A 254 10.48 1.06 24.25
CA PHE A 254 9.24 0.46 24.75
C PHE A 254 8.50 1.41 25.70
N HIS A 255 9.24 2.19 26.49
CA HIS A 255 8.67 3.10 27.48
C HIS A 255 8.34 4.46 26.87
N TYR A 256 7.14 4.96 27.14
CA TYR A 256 6.81 6.36 26.92
C TYR A 256 7.60 7.21 27.94
N SER A 257 8.27 8.26 27.46
CA SER A 257 9.10 9.12 28.31
C SER A 257 8.28 9.73 29.43
N ALA A 258 8.67 9.50 30.67
CA ALA A 258 8.06 10.06 31.87
C ALA A 258 9.16 10.48 32.86
N PRO A 259 8.91 11.46 33.74
CA PRO A 259 9.79 11.74 34.86
C PRO A 259 10.00 10.50 35.73
N PRO A 260 11.13 10.38 36.43
CA PRO A 260 11.34 9.31 37.40
C PRO A 260 10.19 9.24 38.41
N LEU A 261 9.77 8.05 38.78
CA LEU A 261 8.61 7.83 39.65
C LEU A 261 8.74 8.57 40.99
N LEU A 262 9.99 8.70 41.50
CA LEU A 262 10.31 9.39 42.74
C LEU A 262 10.19 10.93 42.66
N GLU A 263 10.07 11.51 41.46
CA GLU A 263 9.83 12.95 41.26
C GLU A 263 8.35 13.29 41.13
N VAL A 264 7.46 12.28 41.07
CA VAL A 264 6.01 12.43 40.87
C VAL A 264 5.24 12.13 42.17
N VAL A 265 5.90 11.60 43.21
CA VAL A 265 5.41 11.34 44.56
C VAL A 265 5.98 12.38 45.51
#